data_d6b9c6eebe9b1d6ecf70e520bad70f91
#
_entry.id   d6b9c6eebe9b1d6ecf70e520bad70f91
#
_cell.length_a   1.000
_cell.length_b   1.000
_cell.length_c   1.000
_cell.angle_alpha   90.00
_cell.angle_beta   90.00
_cell.angle_gamma   90.00
#
_symmetry.space_group_name_H-M   'P 1'
#
loop_
_entity.id
_entity.type
_entity.pdbx_description
1 polymer ?
#
loop_
_entity_poly.entity_id
_entity_poly.type
_entity_poly.pdbx_seq_one_letter_code
_entity_poly.pdbx_strand_id
1 'polypeptide(L)'
;MVNGGTLIISGTTGSGKTYVAQRTLQEMLNFFPKGSIRLFIVEDSNEIVLYKWDGSASTDTGNIVYTVTRPKIQAGPDAITMYDLVRAALRSRPHGLIIGEARGPEAWELIRAAATGHGHSAFTIHATGAEHVWERFLQIVRAHEEVKSYSELDIAKNFAAAVTAIAHIGRSPIHGQIMTEIIEVSPIVERSANRPTFSPIFRFDPDRNRLMPTGNRPMRKGFQAQDLGLPDSYFINSH
;
A
#
# COMPACT_ATOMS: atom_id res chain seq x y z
N MET A 1 -4.56 4.81 -5.73
CA MET A 1 -5.63 3.91 -5.25
C MET A 1 -6.96 4.15 -5.96
N VAL A 2 -7.41 5.38 -6.13
CA VAL A 2 -8.72 5.69 -6.78
C VAL A 2 -8.83 5.06 -8.18
N ASN A 3 -7.78 5.07 -8.97
CA ASN A 3 -7.74 4.46 -10.31
C ASN A 3 -7.35 2.97 -10.32
N GLY A 4 -7.60 2.24 -9.23
CA GLY A 4 -7.30 0.82 -9.11
C GLY A 4 -5.84 0.47 -8.79
N GLY A 5 -5.05 1.43 -8.30
CA GLY A 5 -3.65 1.19 -7.93
C GLY A 5 -3.48 0.57 -6.54
N THR A 6 -2.38 -0.14 -6.34
CA THR A 6 -1.95 -0.63 -5.02
C THR A 6 -0.86 0.26 -4.44
N LEU A 7 -1.06 0.72 -3.20
CA LEU A 7 -0.15 1.58 -2.46
C LEU A 7 0.56 0.78 -1.36
N ILE A 8 1.88 0.89 -1.30
CA ILE A 8 2.65 0.46 -0.13
C ILE A 8 2.99 1.69 0.71
N ILE A 9 2.75 1.60 2.02
CA ILE A 9 3.16 2.63 2.97
C ILE A 9 4.29 2.06 3.81
N SER A 10 5.48 2.61 3.67
CA SER A 10 6.67 2.12 4.34
C SER A 10 7.20 3.10 5.39
N GLY A 11 7.96 2.59 6.33
CA GLY A 11 8.59 3.39 7.38
C GLY A 11 8.95 2.54 8.60
N THR A 12 9.73 3.10 9.50
CA THR A 12 10.13 2.43 10.74
C THR A 12 8.97 2.30 11.74
N THR A 13 9.18 1.56 12.83
CA THR A 13 8.19 1.45 13.92
C THR A 13 7.87 2.83 14.50
N GLY A 14 6.59 3.10 14.72
CA GLY A 14 6.13 4.38 15.25
C GLY A 14 6.25 5.58 14.30
N SER A 15 6.52 5.36 13.01
CA SER A 15 6.58 6.44 12.02
C SER A 15 5.21 6.98 11.57
N GLY A 16 4.10 6.33 11.97
CA GLY A 16 2.75 6.76 11.60
C GLY A 16 2.18 6.09 10.34
N LYS A 17 2.72 4.94 9.92
CA LYS A 17 2.23 4.19 8.74
C LYS A 17 0.73 3.92 8.79
N THR A 18 0.23 3.39 9.91
CA THR A 18 -1.20 3.08 10.10
C THR A 18 -2.06 4.33 9.99
N TYR A 19 -1.61 5.46 10.55
CA TYR A 19 -2.32 6.74 10.42
C TYR A 19 -2.41 7.20 8.97
N VAL A 20 -1.30 7.12 8.22
CA VAL A 20 -1.30 7.48 6.79
C VAL A 20 -2.16 6.51 5.98
N ALA A 21 -2.12 5.21 6.28
CA ALA A 21 -3.01 4.23 5.65
C ALA A 21 -4.49 4.57 5.89
N GLN A 22 -4.86 4.87 7.13
CA GLN A 22 -6.21 5.29 7.51
C GLN A 22 -6.65 6.55 6.76
N ARG A 23 -5.81 7.60 6.74
CA ARG A 23 -6.11 8.85 6.03
C ARG A 23 -6.24 8.65 4.52
N THR A 24 -5.33 7.88 3.93
CA THR A 24 -5.38 7.56 2.49
C THR A 24 -6.65 6.81 2.13
N LEU A 25 -7.05 5.84 2.96
CA LEU A 25 -8.28 5.09 2.78
C LEU A 25 -9.50 5.99 2.92
N GLN A 26 -9.53 6.87 3.92
CA GLN A 26 -10.61 7.84 4.13
C GLN A 26 -10.77 8.76 2.91
N GLU A 27 -9.68 9.32 2.41
CA GLU A 27 -9.70 10.19 1.23
C GLU A 27 -10.11 9.42 -0.03
N MET A 28 -9.62 8.20 -0.20
CA MET A 28 -10.03 7.34 -1.31
C MET A 28 -11.55 7.12 -1.32
N LEU A 29 -12.15 6.82 -0.17
CA LEU A 29 -13.59 6.56 -0.07
C LEU A 29 -14.44 7.79 -0.43
N ASN A 30 -13.92 9.00 -0.23
CA ASN A 30 -14.60 10.24 -0.59
C ASN A 30 -14.80 10.40 -2.10
N PHE A 31 -14.01 9.71 -2.93
CA PHE A 31 -14.13 9.73 -4.40
C PHE A 31 -15.20 8.78 -4.94
N PHE A 32 -15.71 7.87 -4.13
CA PHE A 32 -16.66 6.86 -4.59
C PHE A 32 -18.04 7.08 -4.00
N PRO A 33 -19.11 6.78 -4.77
CA PRO A 33 -20.45 6.72 -4.21
C PRO A 33 -20.47 5.75 -3.02
N LYS A 34 -21.20 6.13 -1.97
CA LYS A 34 -21.31 5.34 -0.75
C LYS A 34 -21.75 3.90 -1.05
N GLY A 35 -21.03 2.93 -0.51
CA GLY A 35 -21.31 1.49 -0.67
C GLY A 35 -20.93 0.90 -2.04
N SER A 36 -20.44 1.71 -2.98
CA SER A 36 -20.06 1.22 -4.32
C SER A 36 -18.78 0.39 -4.33
N ILE A 37 -17.90 0.58 -3.34
CA ILE A 37 -16.65 -0.16 -3.18
C ILE A 37 -16.76 -1.11 -2.00
N ARG A 38 -16.44 -2.39 -2.24
CA ARG A 38 -16.26 -3.39 -1.19
C ARG A 38 -14.79 -3.48 -0.82
N LEU A 39 -14.48 -3.15 0.43
CA LEU A 39 -13.13 -3.25 0.99
C LEU A 39 -13.08 -4.24 2.15
N PHE A 40 -11.98 -4.96 2.25
CA PHE A 40 -11.63 -5.73 3.43
C PHE A 40 -10.41 -5.11 4.08
N ILE A 41 -10.51 -4.86 5.38
CA ILE A 41 -9.40 -4.40 6.23
C ILE A 41 -9.01 -5.59 7.10
N VAL A 42 -7.75 -5.99 7.00
CA VAL A 42 -7.19 -7.15 7.70
C VAL A 42 -6.03 -6.67 8.57
N GLU A 43 -6.14 -6.89 9.89
CA GLU A 43 -5.19 -6.39 10.88
C GLU A 43 -4.89 -7.43 11.96
N ASP A 44 -3.75 -7.26 12.65
CA ASP A 44 -3.46 -8.02 13.88
C ASP A 44 -4.25 -7.47 15.09
N SER A 45 -4.43 -6.16 15.13
CA SER A 45 -5.25 -5.43 16.09
C SER A 45 -6.02 -4.34 15.37
N ASN A 46 -7.21 -4.02 15.83
CA ASN A 46 -8.08 -3.04 15.18
C ASN A 46 -7.54 -1.61 15.40
N GLU A 47 -6.70 -1.15 14.48
CA GLU A 47 -6.05 0.17 14.51
C GLU A 47 -6.67 1.15 13.49
N ILE A 48 -7.08 0.64 12.32
CA ILE A 48 -7.65 1.45 11.26
C ILE A 48 -9.13 1.70 11.56
N VAL A 49 -9.45 2.90 12.02
CA VAL A 49 -10.83 3.34 12.29
C VAL A 49 -11.20 4.45 11.33
N LEU A 50 -12.25 4.24 10.53
CA LEU A 50 -12.75 5.28 9.64
C LEU A 50 -13.70 6.19 10.38
N TYR A 51 -13.51 7.49 10.22
CA TYR A 51 -14.30 8.54 10.84
C TYR A 51 -15.21 9.22 9.82
N LYS A 52 -16.37 9.70 10.27
CA LYS A 52 -17.14 10.66 9.51
C LYS A 52 -16.43 12.00 9.45
N TRP A 53 -16.83 12.86 8.53
CA TRP A 53 -16.27 14.20 8.41
C TRP A 53 -16.39 15.04 9.70
N ASP A 54 -17.39 14.77 10.53
CA ASP A 54 -17.60 15.42 11.84
C ASP A 54 -16.69 14.89 12.97
N GLY A 55 -15.77 13.98 12.65
CA GLY A 55 -14.85 13.36 13.61
C GLY A 55 -15.45 12.21 14.41
N SER A 56 -16.73 11.88 14.23
CA SER A 56 -17.34 10.70 14.87
C SER A 56 -16.94 9.42 14.13
N ALA A 57 -16.83 8.30 14.85
CA ALA A 57 -16.59 7.00 14.24
C ALA A 57 -17.70 6.69 13.22
N SER A 58 -17.30 6.35 11.99
CA SER A 58 -18.27 6.02 10.95
C SER A 58 -18.79 4.60 11.15
N THR A 59 -20.01 4.48 11.63
CA THR A 59 -20.74 3.20 11.62
C THR A 59 -21.29 2.84 10.24
N ASP A 60 -21.28 3.81 9.32
CA ASP A 60 -21.85 3.69 7.98
C ASP A 60 -20.78 3.90 6.92
N THR A 61 -19.77 3.04 6.96
CA THR A 61 -18.65 3.02 6.01
C THR A 61 -19.02 2.36 4.67
N GLY A 62 -20.29 2.02 4.47
CA GLY A 62 -20.74 1.35 3.26
C GLY A 62 -20.40 -0.14 3.28
N ASN A 63 -19.67 -0.63 2.28
CA ASN A 63 -19.35 -2.04 2.10
C ASN A 63 -17.92 -2.35 2.55
N ILE A 64 -17.61 -2.08 3.84
CA ILE A 64 -16.30 -2.31 4.44
C ILE A 64 -16.40 -3.40 5.51
N VAL A 65 -15.53 -4.39 5.41
CA VAL A 65 -15.44 -5.50 6.34
C VAL A 65 -14.12 -5.41 7.10
N TYR A 66 -14.19 -5.34 8.41
CA TYR A 66 -13.04 -5.36 9.31
C TYR A 66 -12.81 -6.77 9.82
N THR A 67 -11.58 -7.24 9.76
CA THR A 67 -11.19 -8.56 10.25
C THR A 67 -9.88 -8.45 11.05
N VAL A 68 -9.81 -9.20 12.14
CA VAL A 68 -8.65 -9.20 13.04
C VAL A 68 -8.19 -10.64 13.25
N THR A 69 -6.88 -10.84 13.31
CA THR A 69 -6.29 -12.15 13.61
C THR A 69 -6.72 -12.66 14.98
N ARG A 70 -6.63 -13.96 15.17
CA ARG A 70 -6.88 -14.60 16.47
C ARG A 70 -5.67 -15.46 16.84
N PRO A 71 -4.94 -15.15 17.92
CA PRO A 71 -3.84 -15.97 18.36
C PRO A 71 -4.32 -17.34 18.86
N LYS A 72 -3.44 -18.33 18.81
CA LYS A 72 -3.71 -19.65 19.38
C LYS A 72 -3.74 -19.57 20.91
N ILE A 73 -4.83 -20.08 21.50
CA ILE A 73 -4.98 -20.21 22.96
C ILE A 73 -4.82 -21.68 23.31
N GLN A 74 -4.07 -22.01 24.40
CA GLN A 74 -3.67 -23.37 24.81
C GLN A 74 -4.90 -24.23 25.00
N ALA A 75 -5.85 -24.44 24.92
CA ALA A 75 -7.03 -25.29 25.03
C ALA A 75 -8.23 -24.75 24.25
N GLY A 76 -7.98 -23.79 23.36
CA GLY A 76 -8.98 -23.13 22.57
C GLY A 76 -8.90 -23.47 21.07
N PRO A 77 -9.71 -22.81 20.27
CA PRO A 77 -9.71 -22.97 18.82
C PRO A 77 -8.36 -22.60 18.20
N ASP A 78 -8.05 -23.16 17.05
CA ASP A 78 -6.82 -22.84 16.31
C ASP A 78 -6.68 -21.34 15.99
N ALA A 79 -5.44 -20.90 15.81
CA ALA A 79 -5.16 -19.55 15.38
C ALA A 79 -5.85 -19.23 14.05
N ILE A 80 -6.27 -17.97 13.88
CA ILE A 80 -6.63 -17.41 12.57
C ILE A 80 -5.55 -16.41 12.22
N THR A 81 -4.78 -16.73 11.20
CA THR A 81 -3.65 -15.90 10.78
C THR A 81 -4.08 -14.80 9.81
N MET A 82 -3.21 -13.82 9.61
CA MET A 82 -3.37 -12.80 8.56
C MET A 82 -3.56 -13.45 7.18
N TYR A 83 -2.79 -14.50 6.90
CA TYR A 83 -2.88 -15.26 5.66
C TYR A 83 -4.26 -15.90 5.45
N ASP A 84 -4.84 -16.51 6.50
CA ASP A 84 -6.18 -17.10 6.42
C ASP A 84 -7.25 -16.04 6.14
N LEU A 85 -7.17 -14.88 6.80
CA LEU A 85 -8.10 -13.77 6.62
C LEU A 85 -8.00 -13.17 5.20
N VAL A 86 -6.79 -12.98 4.68
CA VAL A 86 -6.58 -12.48 3.31
C VAL A 86 -7.21 -13.44 2.30
N ARG A 87 -6.96 -14.75 2.43
CA ARG A 87 -7.55 -15.75 1.53
C ARG A 87 -9.08 -15.81 1.63
N ALA A 88 -9.64 -15.66 2.81
CA ALA A 88 -11.08 -15.58 3.01
C ALA A 88 -11.68 -14.31 2.37
N ALA A 89 -11.02 -13.16 2.56
CA ALA A 89 -11.42 -11.89 1.96
C ALA A 89 -11.47 -11.96 0.44
N LEU A 90 -10.46 -12.54 -0.21
CA LEU A 90 -10.38 -12.68 -1.67
C LEU A 90 -11.56 -13.49 -2.25
N ARG A 91 -12.09 -14.48 -1.53
CA ARG A 91 -13.28 -15.23 -1.95
C ARG A 91 -14.57 -14.41 -1.92
N SER A 92 -14.57 -13.29 -1.21
CA SER A 92 -15.73 -12.40 -1.09
C SER A 92 -15.78 -11.33 -2.20
N ARG A 93 -14.93 -11.45 -3.23
CA ARG A 93 -14.83 -10.53 -4.38
C ARG A 93 -14.68 -9.07 -3.93
N PRO A 94 -13.66 -8.71 -3.17
CA PRO A 94 -13.40 -7.32 -2.80
C PRO A 94 -12.96 -6.51 -4.02
N HIS A 95 -13.25 -5.22 -4.03
CA HIS A 95 -12.63 -4.29 -4.97
C HIS A 95 -11.19 -3.97 -4.54
N GLY A 96 -10.92 -3.98 -3.23
CA GLY A 96 -9.61 -3.77 -2.65
C GLY A 96 -9.44 -4.43 -1.30
N LEU A 97 -8.18 -4.65 -0.94
CA LEU A 97 -7.75 -5.29 0.29
C LEU A 97 -6.73 -4.39 0.99
N ILE A 98 -7.00 -4.08 2.26
CA ILE A 98 -6.13 -3.27 3.10
C ILE A 98 -5.53 -4.19 4.15
N ILE A 99 -4.20 -4.31 4.18
CA ILE A 99 -3.49 -5.05 5.22
C ILE A 99 -2.81 -4.04 6.15
N GLY A 100 -3.16 -4.07 7.43
CA GLY A 100 -2.62 -3.17 8.44
C GLY A 100 -1.09 -3.20 8.47
N GLU A 101 -0.50 -4.40 8.49
CA GLU A 101 0.94 -4.59 8.34
C GLU A 101 1.24 -5.95 7.69
N ALA A 102 2.01 -5.94 6.61
CA ALA A 102 2.48 -7.17 5.96
C ALA A 102 3.79 -7.64 6.58
N ARG A 103 3.76 -8.85 7.15
CA ARG A 103 4.91 -9.47 7.84
C ARG A 103 5.26 -10.86 7.32
N GLY A 104 4.40 -11.45 6.49
CA GLY A 104 4.51 -12.84 6.04
C GLY A 104 3.87 -13.12 4.68
N PRO A 105 3.44 -14.36 4.47
CA PRO A 105 2.97 -14.86 3.18
C PRO A 105 1.72 -14.15 2.64
N GLU A 106 0.93 -13.49 3.49
CA GLU A 106 -0.24 -12.69 3.11
C GLU A 106 0.10 -11.58 2.10
N ALA A 107 1.32 -11.05 2.15
CA ALA A 107 1.78 -10.04 1.20
C ALA A 107 1.79 -10.55 -0.25
N TRP A 108 2.12 -11.84 -0.44
CA TRP A 108 2.10 -12.45 -1.77
C TRP A 108 0.69 -12.61 -2.31
N GLU A 109 -0.25 -13.06 -1.47
CA GLU A 109 -1.65 -13.21 -1.87
C GLU A 109 -2.26 -11.86 -2.29
N LEU A 110 -1.93 -10.78 -1.57
CA LEU A 110 -2.38 -9.43 -1.95
C LEU A 110 -1.81 -9.02 -3.32
N ILE A 111 -0.51 -9.21 -3.54
CA ILE A 111 0.14 -8.86 -4.81
C ILE A 111 -0.50 -9.63 -5.98
N ARG A 112 -0.74 -10.91 -5.83
CA ARG A 112 -1.42 -11.73 -6.87
C ARG A 112 -2.83 -11.22 -7.14
N ALA A 113 -3.58 -10.92 -6.10
CA ALA A 113 -4.93 -10.40 -6.23
C ALA A 113 -4.94 -9.03 -6.93
N ALA A 114 -4.04 -8.13 -6.54
CA ALA A 114 -3.91 -6.82 -7.15
C ALA A 114 -3.53 -6.90 -8.64
N ALA A 115 -2.64 -7.82 -9.01
CA ALA A 115 -2.25 -8.06 -10.40
C ALA A 115 -3.40 -8.61 -11.27
N THR A 116 -4.43 -9.20 -10.65
CA THR A 116 -5.59 -9.80 -11.34
C THR A 116 -6.88 -8.98 -11.27
N GLY A 117 -6.79 -7.71 -10.83
CA GLY A 117 -7.91 -6.77 -10.88
C GLY A 117 -8.49 -6.33 -9.53
N HIS A 118 -7.94 -6.80 -8.40
CA HIS A 118 -8.26 -6.28 -7.07
C HIS A 118 -7.39 -5.04 -6.76
N GLY A 119 -7.54 -3.99 -7.57
CA GLY A 119 -6.95 -2.68 -7.31
C GLY A 119 -7.51 -2.06 -6.03
N HIS A 120 -7.30 -0.77 -5.79
CA HIS A 120 -7.73 -0.07 -4.57
C HIS A 120 -7.17 -0.69 -3.28
N SER A 121 -6.04 -1.41 -3.37
CA SER A 121 -5.41 -2.12 -2.27
C SER A 121 -4.27 -1.32 -1.64
N ALA A 122 -4.01 -1.56 -0.36
CA ALA A 122 -2.86 -1.00 0.32
C ALA A 122 -2.36 -1.93 1.42
N PHE A 123 -1.09 -1.82 1.75
CA PHE A 123 -0.54 -2.43 2.95
C PHE A 123 0.61 -1.60 3.52
N THR A 124 0.85 -1.74 4.81
CA THR A 124 2.04 -1.16 5.41
C THR A 124 3.16 -2.20 5.52
N ILE A 125 4.40 -1.74 5.46
CA ILE A 125 5.59 -2.57 5.58
C ILE A 125 6.68 -1.82 6.34
N HIS A 126 7.45 -2.53 7.16
CA HIS A 126 8.64 -1.97 7.79
C HIS A 126 9.80 -1.92 6.81
N ALA A 127 10.28 -0.70 6.50
CA ALA A 127 11.51 -0.47 5.75
C ALA A 127 12.15 0.85 6.20
N THR A 128 13.44 0.99 5.98
CA THR A 128 14.23 2.18 6.35
C THR A 128 14.27 3.25 5.26
N GLY A 129 13.84 2.91 4.04
CA GLY A 129 13.71 3.78 2.88
C GLY A 129 12.74 3.18 1.88
N ALA A 130 12.24 3.96 0.92
CA ALA A 130 11.34 3.44 -0.10
C ALA A 130 12.04 2.43 -1.01
N GLU A 131 13.32 2.65 -1.32
CA GLU A 131 14.17 1.75 -2.09
C GLU A 131 14.40 0.39 -1.42
N HIS A 132 14.32 0.31 -0.08
CA HIS A 132 14.50 -0.93 0.68
C HIS A 132 13.22 -1.76 0.80
N VAL A 133 12.10 -1.25 0.29
CA VAL A 133 10.82 -1.97 0.33
C VAL A 133 10.88 -3.26 -0.48
N TRP A 134 11.58 -3.26 -1.61
CA TRP A 134 11.71 -4.45 -2.46
C TRP A 134 12.40 -5.60 -1.74
N GLU A 135 13.57 -5.34 -1.15
CA GLU A 135 14.34 -6.34 -0.41
C GLU A 135 13.54 -6.89 0.77
N ARG A 136 12.85 -5.98 1.49
CA ARG A 136 12.00 -6.39 2.61
C ARG A 136 10.82 -7.22 2.15
N PHE A 137 10.14 -6.81 1.08
CA PHE A 137 9.06 -7.57 0.47
C PHE A 137 9.53 -8.97 0.05
N LEU A 138 10.67 -9.06 -0.66
CA LEU A 138 11.24 -10.34 -1.09
C LEU A 138 11.51 -11.27 0.10
N GLN A 139 12.05 -10.75 1.20
CA GLN A 139 12.27 -11.53 2.43
C GLN A 139 10.97 -12.14 2.98
N ILE A 140 9.91 -11.34 3.11
CA ILE A 140 8.67 -11.83 3.72
C ILE A 140 7.88 -12.78 2.81
N VAL A 141 7.87 -12.56 1.50
CA VAL A 141 7.12 -13.44 0.59
C VAL A 141 7.80 -14.78 0.36
N ARG A 142 9.12 -14.87 0.58
CA ARG A 142 9.84 -16.17 0.54
C ARG A 142 9.35 -17.18 1.59
N ALA A 143 8.61 -16.73 2.61
CA ALA A 143 7.94 -17.63 3.55
C ALA A 143 6.72 -18.35 2.92
N HIS A 144 6.22 -17.88 1.78
CA HIS A 144 5.09 -18.49 1.08
C HIS A 144 5.56 -19.73 0.29
N GLU A 145 4.90 -20.88 0.48
CA GLU A 145 5.31 -22.15 -0.14
C GLU A 145 5.43 -22.07 -1.67
N GLU A 146 4.45 -21.46 -2.32
CA GLU A 146 4.44 -21.31 -3.78
C GLU A 146 5.61 -20.45 -4.27
N VAL A 147 5.98 -19.41 -3.52
CA VAL A 147 7.03 -18.45 -3.90
C VAL A 147 8.43 -19.08 -3.84
N LYS A 148 8.61 -20.17 -3.09
CA LYS A 148 9.89 -20.87 -3.00
C LYS A 148 10.40 -21.35 -4.37
N SER A 149 9.50 -21.66 -5.29
CA SER A 149 9.82 -22.11 -6.64
C SER A 149 9.99 -20.97 -7.66
N TYR A 150 9.63 -19.73 -7.31
CA TYR A 150 9.69 -18.60 -8.23
C TYR A 150 11.10 -17.99 -8.27
N SER A 151 11.52 -17.62 -9.47
CA SER A 151 12.71 -16.77 -9.62
C SER A 151 12.45 -15.37 -9.06
N GLU A 152 13.50 -14.66 -8.67
CA GLU A 152 13.37 -13.26 -8.25
C GLU A 152 12.78 -12.38 -9.35
N LEU A 153 13.12 -12.66 -10.61
CA LEU A 153 12.56 -11.97 -11.75
C LEU A 153 11.02 -12.16 -11.84
N ASP A 154 10.52 -13.35 -11.56
CA ASP A 154 9.08 -13.60 -11.61
C ASP A 154 8.36 -12.94 -10.44
N ILE A 155 8.97 -12.91 -9.25
CA ILE A 155 8.47 -12.15 -8.11
C ILE A 155 8.46 -10.65 -8.44
N ALA A 156 9.55 -10.13 -9.04
CA ALA A 156 9.67 -8.74 -9.45
C ALA A 156 8.60 -8.33 -10.48
N LYS A 157 8.32 -9.19 -11.45
CA LYS A 157 7.25 -8.95 -12.43
C LYS A 157 5.86 -8.86 -11.79
N ASN A 158 5.54 -9.77 -10.87
CA ASN A 158 4.27 -9.74 -10.14
C ASN A 158 4.17 -8.48 -9.28
N PHE A 159 5.23 -8.13 -8.56
CA PHE A 159 5.31 -6.92 -7.76
C PHE A 159 5.11 -5.67 -8.64
N ALA A 160 5.85 -5.55 -9.73
CA ALA A 160 5.75 -4.44 -10.66
C ALA A 160 4.39 -4.35 -11.36
N ALA A 161 3.72 -5.47 -11.61
CA ALA A 161 2.36 -5.48 -12.17
C ALA A 161 1.33 -4.96 -11.16
N ALA A 162 1.47 -5.32 -9.89
CA ALA A 162 0.50 -5.02 -8.84
C ALA A 162 0.70 -3.65 -8.20
N VAL A 163 1.93 -3.35 -7.76
CA VAL A 163 2.24 -2.14 -6.96
C VAL A 163 2.36 -0.93 -7.86
N THR A 164 1.66 0.13 -7.51
CA THR A 164 1.68 1.39 -8.26
C THR A 164 2.68 2.37 -7.66
N ALA A 165 2.64 2.53 -6.34
CA ALA A 165 3.47 3.50 -5.64
C ALA A 165 3.87 3.02 -4.26
N ILE A 166 4.96 3.57 -3.76
CA ILE A 166 5.43 3.43 -2.39
C ILE A 166 5.53 4.83 -1.78
N ALA A 167 4.85 5.05 -0.66
CA ALA A 167 4.97 6.25 0.15
C ALA A 167 5.81 5.92 1.38
N HIS A 168 6.95 6.58 1.55
CA HIS A 168 7.83 6.36 2.71
C HIS A 168 7.66 7.45 3.76
N ILE A 169 7.50 6.99 5.01
CA ILE A 169 7.37 7.88 6.17
C ILE A 169 8.63 7.75 7.02
N GLY A 170 9.32 8.87 7.16
CA GLY A 170 10.49 9.02 8.01
C GLY A 170 10.20 9.87 9.24
N ARG A 171 11.23 10.07 10.04
CA ARG A 171 11.20 10.97 11.19
C ARG A 171 12.31 12.00 11.06
N SER A 172 11.91 13.26 11.05
CA SER A 172 12.83 14.40 11.09
C SER A 172 12.95 14.89 12.54
N PRO A 173 14.15 15.22 13.02
CA PRO A 173 14.32 15.87 14.32
C PRO A 173 13.62 17.23 14.42
N ILE A 174 13.47 17.92 13.29
CA ILE A 174 12.87 19.28 13.22
C ILE A 174 11.37 19.21 12.96
N HIS A 175 10.94 18.38 11.99
CA HIS A 175 9.56 18.35 11.50
C HIS A 175 8.72 17.20 12.05
N GLY A 176 9.31 16.34 12.90
CA GLY A 176 8.60 15.17 13.43
C GLY A 176 8.40 14.06 12.38
N GLN A 177 7.22 13.47 12.35
CA GLN A 177 6.84 12.46 11.35
C GLN A 177 6.50 13.14 10.03
N ILE A 178 7.22 12.77 8.97
CA ILE A 178 7.04 13.34 7.63
C ILE A 178 6.96 12.23 6.58
N MET A 179 6.22 12.48 5.52
CA MET A 179 6.35 11.70 4.30
C MET A 179 7.60 12.20 3.56
N THR A 180 8.64 11.37 3.50
CA THR A 180 9.94 11.76 2.93
C THR A 180 9.93 11.70 1.41
N GLU A 181 9.21 10.72 0.85
CA GLU A 181 9.11 10.56 -0.59
C GLU A 181 7.91 9.71 -1.00
N ILE A 182 7.50 9.89 -2.26
CA ILE A 182 6.58 8.99 -2.97
C ILE A 182 7.30 8.57 -4.24
N ILE A 183 7.47 7.26 -4.41
CA ILE A 183 8.07 6.68 -5.61
C ILE A 183 7.03 5.87 -6.39
N GLU A 184 7.06 5.98 -7.70
CA GLU A 184 6.33 5.08 -8.58
C GLU A 184 7.10 3.77 -8.74
N VAL A 185 6.39 2.65 -8.71
CA VAL A 185 6.92 1.36 -9.15
C VAL A 185 6.63 1.23 -10.63
N SER A 186 7.69 1.30 -11.45
CA SER A 186 7.55 1.18 -12.90
C SER A 186 6.94 -0.17 -13.29
N PRO A 187 6.08 -0.23 -14.32
CA PRO A 187 5.63 -1.50 -14.89
C PRO A 187 6.77 -2.26 -15.60
N ILE A 188 7.92 -1.62 -15.80
CA ILE A 188 9.10 -2.20 -16.42
C ILE A 188 10.02 -2.77 -15.34
N VAL A 189 10.43 -4.02 -15.48
CA VAL A 189 11.35 -4.71 -14.59
C VAL A 189 12.76 -4.72 -15.18
N GLU A 190 13.75 -4.37 -14.38
CA GLU A 190 15.16 -4.48 -14.75
C GLU A 190 15.59 -5.96 -14.73
N ARG A 191 15.65 -6.57 -15.91
CA ARG A 191 15.94 -8.01 -16.06
C ARG A 191 17.34 -8.38 -15.60
N SER A 192 18.32 -7.50 -15.78
CA SER A 192 19.72 -7.73 -15.40
C SER A 192 19.90 -7.80 -13.88
N ALA A 193 19.09 -7.04 -13.13
CA ALA A 193 19.14 -6.96 -11.68
C ALA A 193 18.04 -7.77 -10.99
N ASN A 194 17.14 -8.43 -11.73
CA ASN A 194 15.99 -9.17 -11.21
C ASN A 194 15.12 -8.38 -10.22
N ARG A 195 14.98 -7.07 -10.42
CA ARG A 195 14.26 -6.20 -9.50
C ARG A 195 13.32 -5.24 -10.23
N PRO A 196 12.28 -4.71 -9.52
CA PRO A 196 11.45 -3.62 -10.02
C PRO A 196 12.29 -2.35 -10.23
N THR A 197 11.87 -1.51 -11.16
CA THR A 197 12.42 -0.17 -11.34
C THR A 197 11.58 0.85 -10.60
N PHE A 198 12.23 1.81 -9.95
CA PHE A 198 11.59 2.83 -9.13
C PHE A 198 11.86 4.23 -9.69
N SER A 199 10.85 5.08 -9.67
CA SER A 199 10.95 6.48 -10.08
C SER A 199 10.43 7.38 -8.97
N PRO A 200 11.26 8.18 -8.28
CA PRO A 200 10.79 9.17 -7.32
C PRO A 200 9.92 10.22 -8.01
N ILE A 201 8.71 10.40 -7.56
CA ILE A 201 7.76 11.41 -8.09
C ILE A 201 7.70 12.63 -7.19
N PHE A 202 7.72 12.41 -5.87
CA PHE A 202 7.77 13.50 -4.88
C PHE A 202 8.86 13.23 -3.86
N ARG A 203 9.51 14.30 -3.38
CA ARG A 203 10.43 14.29 -2.24
C ARG A 203 10.11 15.43 -1.29
N PHE A 204 10.37 15.20 -0.01
CA PHE A 204 10.22 16.22 1.01
C PHE A 204 11.30 17.29 0.87
N ASP A 205 10.85 18.54 0.81
CA ASP A 205 11.71 19.73 0.84
C ASP A 205 11.68 20.29 2.28
N PRO A 206 12.79 20.23 3.01
CA PRO A 206 12.84 20.71 4.39
C PRO A 206 12.68 22.23 4.51
N ASP A 207 13.12 22.99 3.51
CA ASP A 207 13.03 24.45 3.53
C ASP A 207 11.58 24.91 3.34
N ARG A 208 10.83 24.17 2.52
CA ARG A 208 9.40 24.45 2.26
C ARG A 208 8.45 23.66 3.16
N ASN A 209 8.98 22.75 3.97
CA ASN A 209 8.22 21.83 4.84
C ASN A 209 7.06 21.11 4.13
N ARG A 210 7.31 20.63 2.92
CA ARG A 210 6.29 19.92 2.12
C ARG A 210 6.91 19.00 1.08
N LEU A 211 6.10 18.08 0.55
CA LEU A 211 6.47 17.28 -0.62
C LEU A 211 6.51 18.15 -1.87
N MET A 212 7.59 18.03 -2.62
CA MET A 212 7.80 18.72 -3.90
C MET A 212 7.96 17.71 -5.03
N PRO A 213 7.43 18.00 -6.24
CA PRO A 213 7.69 17.18 -7.42
C PRO A 213 9.18 17.09 -7.70
N THR A 214 9.65 15.92 -8.16
CA THR A 214 11.07 15.70 -8.52
C THR A 214 11.41 16.06 -9.96
N GLY A 215 10.41 16.40 -10.78
CA GLY A 215 10.55 16.54 -12.23
C GLY A 215 10.29 15.25 -13.01
N ASN A 216 10.24 14.09 -12.36
CA ASN A 216 9.89 12.84 -13.01
C ASN A 216 8.38 12.76 -13.25
N ARG A 217 7.98 12.28 -14.43
CA ARG A 217 6.57 12.05 -14.76
C ARG A 217 6.19 10.61 -14.47
N PRO A 218 5.01 10.36 -13.89
CA PRO A 218 4.49 9.00 -13.77
C PRO A 218 4.39 8.30 -15.13
N MET A 219 4.81 7.07 -15.19
CA MET A 219 4.77 6.24 -16.41
C MET A 219 3.46 5.46 -16.53
N ARG A 220 2.82 5.14 -15.41
CA ARG A 220 1.62 4.31 -15.39
C ARG A 220 0.42 5.07 -15.95
N LYS A 221 -0.30 4.41 -16.86
CA LYS A 221 -1.61 4.89 -17.34
C LYS A 221 -2.57 5.00 -16.14
N GLY A 222 -3.37 6.06 -16.11
CA GLY A 222 -4.26 6.37 -15.00
C GLY A 222 -3.60 7.19 -13.87
N PHE A 223 -2.28 7.43 -13.95
CA PHE A 223 -1.52 8.21 -12.97
C PHE A 223 -0.76 9.39 -13.59
N GLN A 224 -0.84 9.56 -14.89
CA GLN A 224 -0.29 10.72 -15.58
C GLN A 224 -1.12 11.98 -15.23
N ALA A 225 -0.52 13.17 -15.37
CA ALA A 225 -1.18 14.42 -15.01
C ALA A 225 -2.57 14.55 -15.67
N GLN A 226 -2.67 14.28 -16.97
CA GLN A 226 -3.92 14.31 -17.72
C GLN A 226 -4.98 13.35 -17.20
N ASP A 227 -4.60 12.14 -16.77
CA ASP A 227 -5.52 11.14 -16.22
C ASP A 227 -6.10 11.56 -14.86
N LEU A 228 -5.37 12.44 -14.14
CA LEU A 228 -5.74 12.99 -12.84
C LEU A 228 -6.41 14.36 -12.92
N GLY A 229 -6.61 14.88 -14.15
CA GLY A 229 -7.15 16.23 -14.36
C GLY A 229 -6.20 17.34 -13.92
N LEU A 230 -4.90 17.06 -13.85
CA LEU A 230 -3.86 17.99 -13.47
C LEU A 230 -3.17 18.58 -14.72
N PRO A 231 -2.61 19.79 -14.64
CA PRO A 231 -1.83 20.35 -15.75
C PRO A 231 -0.57 19.50 -15.99
N ASP A 232 -0.14 19.39 -17.25
CA ASP A 232 1.05 18.62 -17.64
C ASP A 232 2.33 19.04 -16.92
N SER A 233 2.39 20.31 -16.48
CA SER A 233 3.49 20.87 -15.70
C SER A 233 3.50 20.46 -14.23
N TYR A 234 2.44 19.81 -13.72
CA TYR A 234 2.28 19.53 -12.29
C TYR A 234 3.46 18.76 -11.67
N PHE A 235 3.98 17.76 -12.40
CA PHE A 235 5.10 16.95 -11.93
C PHE A 235 6.48 17.55 -12.28
N ILE A 236 6.53 18.64 -13.07
CA ILE A 236 7.75 19.22 -13.60
C ILE A 236 8.17 20.48 -12.83
N ASN A 237 7.19 21.24 -12.32
CA ASN A 237 7.43 22.51 -11.65
C ASN A 237 7.84 22.28 -10.20
N SER A 238 9.17 22.22 -9.99
CA SER A 238 9.82 22.22 -8.67
C SER A 238 10.16 23.64 -8.17
N HIS A 239 9.44 24.68 -8.63
CA HIS A 239 9.71 26.07 -8.27
C HIS A 239 8.84 26.58 -7.14
#